data_cb9d251c8ddba5c4f8158def37d86c8f
#
_entry.id   cb9d251c8ddba5c4f8158def37d86c8f
#
_cell.length_a   1.000
_cell.length_b   1.000
_cell.length_c   1.000
_cell.angle_alpha   90.00
_cell.angle_beta   90.00
_cell.angle_gamma   90.00
#
_symmetry.space_group_name_H-M   'P 1'
#
loop_
_entity.id
_entity.type
_entity.pdbx_description
1 polymer ?
#
loop_
_entity_poly.entity_id
_entity_poly.type
_entity_poly.pdbx_seq_one_letter_code
_entity_poly.pdbx_strand_id
1 'polypeptide(L)'
;DVRVETIAEVEEMEELVVPGELEKTSEVGLLAERQGATAVLDTIGADLISRLGASTAGDAMKRMVGTTVVDGKYVVVRGLGDRYVNTLLNGGRLPSSDPDKRAINVDLFPGPTLESINTAKTFTPDQPGDFTGGSVDIRTKSFPDKPSFGVSVGVEYNSQSTFNPDFLTYSGGGTGPFGFQANSRAFPDSVINNPALNSAQASNPTTILNTNDEDVALAESITGSMRQLSPVMALKTKTPGPNTSVNLQGGDTVDLGGDQKLGSFGAFSYKRKYAYQPNTQRANYELVNAGGQANLQEVLDFNDRKATEDVLWGGLLNLAYQGDLDHQFAVNFLFNEQATDTSDFQFQDKGAEQLQYTTMQYGER
;
A
#
# COMPACT_ATOMS: atom_id res chain seq x y z
N ASP A 1 -56.16 -63.35 -9.50
CA ASP A 1 -55.41 -62.98 -8.26
C ASP A 1 -53.99 -62.63 -8.65
N VAL A 2 -53.74 -61.33 -8.70
CA VAL A 2 -52.40 -60.81 -8.84
C VAL A 2 -51.90 -60.40 -7.44
N ARG A 3 -50.99 -61.19 -6.90
CA ARG A 3 -50.23 -60.84 -5.66
C ARG A 3 -49.17 -59.85 -6.01
N VAL A 4 -49.30 -58.62 -5.54
CA VAL A 4 -48.23 -57.61 -5.55
C VAL A 4 -47.41 -57.87 -4.29
N GLU A 5 -46.25 -58.44 -4.45
CA GLU A 5 -45.23 -58.47 -3.38
C GLU A 5 -44.64 -57.08 -3.25
N THR A 6 -44.83 -56.49 -2.08
CA THR A 6 -44.11 -55.26 -1.68
C THR A 6 -42.65 -55.58 -1.51
N ILE A 7 -41.84 -54.96 -2.34
CA ILE A 7 -40.37 -55.05 -2.26
C ILE A 7 -39.89 -54.27 -1.06
N ALA A 8 -39.24 -55.00 -0.19
CA ALA A 8 -38.07 -54.68 0.62
C ALA A 8 -37.92 -53.28 1.20
N GLU A 9 -37.81 -53.32 2.51
CA GLU A 9 -37.12 -52.35 3.32
C GLU A 9 -35.91 -51.74 2.60
N VAL A 10 -35.99 -50.44 2.39
CA VAL A 10 -34.82 -49.65 2.09
C VAL A 10 -34.02 -49.62 3.39
N GLU A 11 -32.94 -50.40 3.48
CA GLU A 11 -31.93 -50.17 4.52
C GLU A 11 -31.46 -48.73 4.36
N GLU A 12 -31.84 -47.88 5.30
CA GLU A 12 -31.19 -46.59 5.49
C GLU A 12 -29.72 -46.89 5.79
N MET A 13 -28.86 -46.60 4.81
CA MET A 13 -27.44 -46.58 5.07
C MET A 13 -27.15 -45.56 6.14
N GLU A 14 -26.64 -46.00 7.26
CA GLU A 14 -26.12 -45.09 8.29
C GLU A 14 -25.22 -44.03 7.60
N GLU A 15 -25.61 -42.78 7.77
CA GLU A 15 -24.84 -41.65 7.31
C GLU A 15 -23.44 -41.77 7.91
N LEU A 16 -22.47 -42.09 7.07
CA LEU A 16 -21.08 -42.15 7.48
C LEU A 16 -20.58 -40.73 7.78
N VAL A 17 -20.86 -40.26 8.97
CA VAL A 17 -20.28 -39.03 9.49
C VAL A 17 -18.79 -39.28 9.71
N VAL A 18 -17.98 -38.94 8.73
CA VAL A 18 -16.54 -38.84 8.92
C VAL A 18 -16.32 -37.52 9.66
N PRO A 19 -15.94 -37.54 10.95
CA PRO A 19 -15.54 -36.33 11.65
C PRO A 19 -14.20 -35.89 11.11
N GLY A 20 -14.18 -35.19 9.98
CA GLY A 20 -13.04 -34.45 9.54
C GLY A 20 -13.16 -33.06 10.13
N GLU A 21 -12.22 -32.65 10.96
CA GLU A 21 -12.06 -31.22 11.23
C GLU A 21 -11.80 -30.54 9.89
N LEU A 22 -12.77 -29.75 9.46
CA LEU A 22 -12.61 -28.86 8.30
C LEU A 22 -11.48 -27.91 8.63
N GLU A 23 -10.34 -28.09 7.96
CA GLU A 23 -9.26 -27.11 8.03
C GLU A 23 -9.85 -25.76 7.64
N LYS A 24 -9.94 -24.84 8.59
CA LYS A 24 -10.50 -23.49 8.41
C LYS A 24 -9.80 -22.71 7.28
N THR A 25 -8.60 -23.09 6.95
CA THR A 25 -7.76 -22.51 5.89
C THR A 25 -8.00 -23.11 4.51
N SER A 26 -8.70 -24.26 4.44
CA SER A 26 -9.05 -24.89 3.17
C SER A 26 -10.16 -24.13 2.44
N GLU A 27 -10.22 -24.27 1.12
CA GLU A 27 -11.27 -23.65 0.30
C GLU A 27 -12.69 -24.06 0.74
N VAL A 28 -12.85 -25.29 1.23
CA VAL A 28 -14.12 -25.82 1.78
C VAL A 28 -14.43 -25.19 3.13
N GLY A 29 -13.44 -25.03 4.02
CA GLY A 29 -13.61 -24.36 5.32
C GLY A 29 -14.02 -22.90 5.16
N LEU A 30 -13.37 -22.19 4.23
CA LEU A 30 -13.70 -20.80 3.90
C LEU A 30 -15.09 -20.66 3.26
N LEU A 31 -15.51 -21.65 2.48
CA LEU A 31 -16.88 -21.69 1.93
C LEU A 31 -17.91 -21.89 3.04
N ALA A 32 -17.62 -22.75 4.01
CA ALA A 32 -18.46 -22.94 5.18
C ALA A 32 -18.54 -21.67 6.05
N GLU A 33 -17.43 -20.97 6.25
CA GLU A 33 -17.40 -19.66 6.94
C GLU A 33 -18.29 -18.63 6.21
N ARG A 34 -18.21 -18.57 4.87
CA ARG A 34 -19.08 -17.69 4.07
C ARG A 34 -20.56 -18.05 4.18
N GLN A 35 -20.90 -19.34 4.23
CA GLN A 35 -22.28 -19.81 4.37
C GLN A 35 -22.85 -19.53 5.76
N GLY A 36 -22.01 -19.60 6.81
CA GLY A 36 -22.38 -19.28 8.19
C GLY A 36 -22.36 -17.79 8.52
N ALA A 37 -21.78 -16.95 7.64
CA ALA A 37 -21.67 -15.53 7.88
C ALA A 37 -23.02 -14.83 7.78
N THR A 38 -23.33 -13.96 8.75
CA THR A 38 -24.54 -13.12 8.76
C THR A 38 -24.45 -11.94 7.79
N ALA A 39 -23.28 -11.70 7.22
CA ALA A 39 -22.96 -10.61 6.29
C ALA A 39 -22.54 -11.14 4.92
N VAL A 40 -22.62 -10.30 3.89
CA VAL A 40 -22.01 -10.59 2.59
C VAL A 40 -20.49 -10.51 2.75
N LEU A 41 -19.87 -11.68 2.85
CA LEU A 41 -18.44 -11.87 3.04
C LEU A 41 -17.84 -12.54 1.80
N ASP A 42 -16.76 -11.96 1.28
CA ASP A 42 -15.88 -12.61 0.32
C ASP A 42 -14.54 -12.92 0.96
N THR A 43 -14.09 -14.15 0.80
CA THR A 43 -12.85 -14.64 1.39
C THR A 43 -11.96 -15.23 0.31
N ILE A 44 -10.66 -14.94 0.39
CA ILE A 44 -9.62 -15.58 -0.39
C ILE A 44 -8.61 -16.21 0.58
N GLY A 45 -8.39 -17.51 0.46
CA GLY A 45 -7.49 -18.25 1.35
C GLY A 45 -6.08 -18.43 0.79
N ALA A 46 -5.19 -18.93 1.63
CA ALA A 46 -3.77 -19.14 1.33
C ALA A 46 -3.55 -20.00 0.07
N ASP A 47 -4.35 -21.05 -0.11
CA ASP A 47 -4.23 -21.93 -1.28
C ASP A 47 -4.52 -21.19 -2.59
N LEU A 48 -5.59 -20.38 -2.62
CA LEU A 48 -5.94 -19.62 -3.80
C LEU A 48 -4.93 -18.48 -4.04
N ILE A 49 -4.46 -17.81 -3.00
CA ILE A 49 -3.40 -16.80 -3.06
C ILE A 49 -2.13 -17.39 -3.70
N SER A 50 -1.75 -18.60 -3.27
CA SER A 50 -0.59 -19.31 -3.79
C SER A 50 -0.77 -19.73 -5.26
N ARG A 51 -1.93 -20.30 -5.63
CA ARG A 51 -2.25 -20.70 -7.02
C ARG A 51 -2.28 -19.52 -7.99
N LEU A 52 -2.73 -18.36 -7.51
CA LEU A 52 -2.75 -17.12 -8.29
C LEU A 52 -1.36 -16.51 -8.46
N GLY A 53 -0.36 -17.00 -7.73
CA GLY A 53 0.98 -16.41 -7.70
C GLY A 53 0.96 -14.97 -7.17
N ALA A 54 0.00 -14.65 -6.30
CA ALA A 54 -0.11 -13.32 -5.73
C ALA A 54 1.08 -13.03 -4.81
N SER A 55 1.90 -12.07 -5.18
CA SER A 55 3.10 -11.71 -4.39
C SER A 55 2.77 -10.88 -3.16
N THR A 56 1.64 -10.19 -3.18
CA THR A 56 1.17 -9.32 -2.08
C THR A 56 -0.34 -9.50 -1.86
N ALA A 57 -0.84 -9.02 -0.71
CA ALA A 57 -2.28 -8.95 -0.46
C ALA A 57 -3.00 -8.12 -1.53
N GLY A 58 -2.38 -7.03 -2.02
CA GLY A 58 -2.91 -6.23 -3.11
C GLY A 58 -3.13 -7.03 -4.39
N ASP A 59 -2.19 -7.89 -4.75
CA ASP A 59 -2.34 -8.74 -5.94
C ASP A 59 -3.45 -9.78 -5.78
N ALA A 60 -3.59 -10.36 -4.58
CA ALA A 60 -4.69 -11.28 -4.26
C ALA A 60 -6.04 -10.57 -4.36
N MET A 61 -6.15 -9.36 -3.81
CA MET A 61 -7.39 -8.59 -3.78
C MET A 61 -7.87 -8.12 -5.15
N LYS A 62 -6.99 -7.94 -6.13
CA LYS A 62 -7.38 -7.68 -7.53
C LYS A 62 -8.23 -8.80 -8.13
N ARG A 63 -8.20 -9.99 -7.53
CA ARG A 63 -8.98 -11.16 -7.98
C ARG A 63 -10.29 -11.34 -7.22
N MET A 64 -10.52 -10.56 -6.17
CA MET A 64 -11.76 -10.60 -5.40
C MET A 64 -12.87 -9.82 -6.10
N VAL A 65 -14.07 -10.37 -6.12
CA VAL A 65 -15.22 -9.73 -6.76
C VAL A 65 -15.59 -8.43 -6.04
N GLY A 66 -15.77 -7.35 -6.80
CA GLY A 66 -16.17 -6.04 -6.26
C GLY A 66 -15.07 -5.33 -5.47
N THR A 67 -13.83 -5.76 -5.59
CA THR A 67 -12.67 -5.05 -5.08
C THR A 67 -11.77 -4.59 -6.23
N THR A 68 -11.16 -3.44 -6.06
CA THR A 68 -10.18 -2.89 -7.00
C THR A 68 -9.00 -2.34 -6.19
N VAL A 69 -7.80 -2.42 -6.70
CA VAL A 69 -6.61 -1.86 -6.05
C VAL A 69 -6.11 -0.70 -6.90
N VAL A 70 -6.18 0.50 -6.34
CA VAL A 70 -5.74 1.74 -6.98
C VAL A 70 -4.27 1.97 -6.64
N ASP A 71 -3.49 2.43 -7.63
CA ASP A 71 -2.04 2.65 -7.56
C ASP A 71 -1.24 1.41 -7.11
N GLY A 72 -1.85 0.22 -7.17
CA GLY A 72 -1.27 -1.01 -6.66
C GLY A 72 -1.20 -1.08 -5.13
N LYS A 73 -1.74 -0.11 -4.41
CA LYS A 73 -1.55 0.10 -2.98
C LYS A 73 -2.86 0.12 -2.18
N TYR A 74 -3.89 0.82 -2.67
CA TYR A 74 -5.09 1.13 -1.90
C TYR A 74 -6.29 0.34 -2.37
N VAL A 75 -7.00 -0.25 -1.43
CA VAL A 75 -8.19 -1.04 -1.73
C VAL A 75 -9.41 -0.14 -1.87
N VAL A 76 -10.17 -0.40 -2.91
CA VAL A 76 -11.47 0.21 -3.19
C VAL A 76 -12.50 -0.92 -3.21
N VAL A 77 -13.53 -0.82 -2.40
CA VAL A 77 -14.60 -1.82 -2.33
C VAL A 77 -15.89 -1.24 -2.90
N ARG A 78 -16.49 -1.91 -3.88
CA ARG A 78 -17.72 -1.47 -4.57
C ARG A 78 -17.64 -0.05 -5.14
N GLY A 79 -16.46 0.36 -5.60
CA GLY A 79 -16.23 1.71 -6.15
C GLY A 79 -16.11 2.81 -5.09
N LEU A 80 -16.23 2.47 -3.79
CA LEU A 80 -16.00 3.41 -2.72
C LEU A 80 -14.52 3.46 -2.37
N GLY A 81 -13.96 4.66 -2.43
CA GLY A 81 -12.54 4.90 -2.23
C GLY A 81 -12.07 4.68 -0.79
N ASP A 82 -10.82 4.95 -0.60
CA ASP A 82 -10.03 4.71 0.61
C ASP A 82 -10.64 5.25 1.92
N ARG A 83 -11.37 6.35 1.86
CA ARG A 83 -12.06 6.93 3.04
C ARG A 83 -13.16 6.05 3.62
N TYR A 84 -13.68 5.14 2.81
CA TYR A 84 -14.85 4.34 3.09
C TYR A 84 -14.54 2.86 3.35
N VAL A 85 -13.26 2.49 3.30
CA VAL A 85 -12.78 1.12 3.48
C VAL A 85 -11.94 1.05 4.75
N ASN A 86 -12.32 0.17 5.66
CA ASN A 86 -11.50 -0.15 6.83
C ASN A 86 -10.60 -1.34 6.52
N THR A 87 -9.33 -1.23 6.91
CA THR A 87 -8.38 -2.35 6.81
C THR A 87 -7.96 -2.79 8.20
N LEU A 88 -8.12 -4.08 8.45
CA LEU A 88 -7.77 -4.75 9.69
C LEU A 88 -6.63 -5.72 9.43
N LEU A 89 -5.83 -5.98 10.45
CA LEU A 89 -4.86 -7.06 10.50
C LEU A 89 -5.19 -7.95 11.68
N ASN A 90 -5.54 -9.20 11.43
CA ASN A 90 -5.97 -10.15 12.46
C ASN A 90 -7.08 -9.58 13.37
N GLY A 91 -8.05 -8.89 12.78
CA GLY A 91 -9.15 -8.22 13.49
C GLY A 91 -8.78 -6.88 14.15
N GLY A 92 -7.51 -6.53 14.25
CA GLY A 92 -7.02 -5.26 14.79
C GLY A 92 -6.97 -4.18 13.71
N ARG A 93 -7.43 -2.97 14.04
CA ARG A 93 -7.37 -1.84 13.11
C ARG A 93 -5.93 -1.35 12.95
N LEU A 94 -5.48 -1.22 11.71
CA LEU A 94 -4.18 -0.65 11.40
C LEU A 94 -4.28 0.87 11.18
N PRO A 95 -3.33 1.65 11.67
CA PRO A 95 -3.20 3.06 11.31
C PRO A 95 -2.71 3.17 9.86
N SER A 96 -3.18 4.21 9.15
CA SER A 96 -2.64 4.53 7.84
C SER A 96 -1.21 5.07 7.95
N SER A 97 -0.34 4.64 7.07
CA SER A 97 1.00 5.24 6.90
C SER A 97 0.94 6.56 6.13
N ASP A 98 -0.17 6.87 5.46
CA ASP A 98 -0.38 8.10 4.71
C ASP A 98 -1.21 9.09 5.54
N PRO A 99 -0.67 10.26 5.93
CA PRO A 99 -1.41 11.25 6.72
C PRO A 99 -2.63 11.80 6.00
N ASP A 100 -2.61 11.81 4.66
CA ASP A 100 -3.69 12.34 3.83
C ASP A 100 -4.72 11.27 3.44
N LYS A 101 -4.45 9.99 3.74
CA LYS A 101 -5.29 8.86 3.39
C LYS A 101 -5.62 8.01 4.60
N ARG A 102 -6.80 7.44 4.60
CA ARG A 102 -7.26 6.50 5.63
C ARG A 102 -6.91 5.06 5.30
N ALA A 103 -6.74 4.78 4.02
CA ALA A 103 -6.44 3.44 3.54
C ALA A 103 -5.00 3.04 3.83
N ILE A 104 -4.84 1.76 4.10
CA ILE A 104 -3.55 1.14 4.32
C ILE A 104 -3.04 0.59 3.00
N ASN A 105 -1.74 0.67 2.84
CA ASN A 105 -1.07 0.08 1.71
C ASN A 105 -1.05 -1.46 1.84
N VAL A 106 -1.90 -2.13 1.06
CA VAL A 106 -2.01 -3.60 1.09
C VAL A 106 -0.83 -4.32 0.43
N ASP A 107 0.04 -3.61 -0.27
CA ASP A 107 1.29 -4.16 -0.80
C ASP A 107 2.31 -4.50 0.30
N LEU A 108 2.11 -3.97 1.51
CA LEU A 108 2.94 -4.26 2.68
C LEU A 108 2.88 -5.72 3.15
N PHE A 109 1.83 -6.44 2.75
CA PHE A 109 1.59 -7.81 3.21
C PHE A 109 1.97 -8.80 2.11
N PRO A 110 3.09 -9.55 2.28
CA PRO A 110 3.50 -10.57 1.31
C PRO A 110 2.46 -11.69 1.22
N GLY A 111 2.07 -12.09 0.00
CA GLY A 111 1.07 -13.12 -0.23
C GLY A 111 1.31 -14.42 0.56
N PRO A 112 2.53 -14.97 0.60
CA PRO A 112 2.82 -16.21 1.32
C PRO A 112 2.65 -16.13 2.85
N THR A 113 2.62 -14.92 3.44
CA THR A 113 2.38 -14.73 4.88
C THR A 113 0.92 -14.81 5.27
N LEU A 114 0.05 -14.76 4.28
CA LEU A 114 -1.38 -14.66 4.49
C LEU A 114 -2.00 -16.04 4.71
N GLU A 115 -2.88 -16.11 5.67
CA GLU A 115 -3.82 -17.21 5.88
C GLU A 115 -5.06 -17.00 5.04
N SER A 116 -5.66 -15.81 5.16
CA SER A 116 -6.81 -15.42 4.38
C SER A 116 -6.96 -13.90 4.30
N ILE A 117 -7.75 -13.44 3.34
CA ILE A 117 -8.22 -12.06 3.28
C ILE A 117 -9.74 -12.11 3.24
N ASN A 118 -10.37 -11.51 4.23
CA ASN A 118 -11.81 -11.46 4.38
C ASN A 118 -12.30 -10.05 4.06
N THR A 119 -13.22 -9.93 3.12
CA THR A 119 -13.82 -8.64 2.75
C THR A 119 -15.30 -8.65 3.08
N ALA A 120 -15.67 -7.99 4.17
CA ALA A 120 -17.05 -7.77 4.54
C ALA A 120 -17.63 -6.59 3.75
N LYS A 121 -18.73 -6.82 3.06
CA LYS A 121 -19.40 -5.84 2.20
C LYS A 121 -20.68 -5.31 2.82
N THR A 122 -21.11 -5.88 3.92
CA THR A 122 -22.31 -5.49 4.68
C THR A 122 -21.89 -5.21 6.11
N PHE A 123 -22.43 -4.15 6.68
CA PHE A 123 -22.19 -3.81 8.08
C PHE A 123 -22.80 -4.85 9.01
N THR A 124 -22.02 -5.24 10.00
CA THR A 124 -22.45 -6.04 11.16
C THR A 124 -22.02 -5.34 12.45
N PRO A 125 -22.70 -5.55 13.58
CA PRO A 125 -22.41 -4.84 14.83
C PRO A 125 -21.00 -5.04 15.39
N ASP A 126 -20.30 -6.08 14.97
CA ASP A 126 -18.90 -6.37 15.32
C ASP A 126 -17.90 -5.51 14.52
N GLN A 127 -18.36 -4.86 13.44
CA GLN A 127 -17.52 -3.99 12.62
C GLN A 127 -17.36 -2.60 13.26
N PRO A 128 -16.23 -1.91 12.99
CA PRO A 128 -16.04 -0.55 13.46
C PRO A 128 -17.19 0.38 13.04
N GLY A 129 -17.62 1.27 13.93
CA GLY A 129 -18.79 2.14 13.72
C GLY A 129 -18.62 3.15 12.56
N ASP A 130 -17.43 3.32 12.03
CA ASP A 130 -17.11 4.12 10.84
C ASP A 130 -17.09 3.30 9.54
N PHE A 131 -17.64 2.09 9.57
CA PHE A 131 -17.86 1.25 8.39
C PHE A 131 -18.85 1.93 7.44
N THR A 132 -18.45 2.16 6.21
CA THR A 132 -19.31 2.79 5.19
C THR A 132 -19.31 2.05 3.85
N GLY A 133 -18.19 1.51 3.40
CA GLY A 133 -18.06 0.88 2.08
C GLY A 133 -17.70 -0.59 2.12
N GLY A 134 -16.86 -0.96 3.06
CA GLY A 134 -16.37 -2.32 3.25
C GLY A 134 -15.32 -2.40 4.34
N SER A 135 -15.10 -3.60 4.86
CA SER A 135 -14.03 -3.91 5.78
C SER A 135 -13.19 -5.05 5.20
N VAL A 136 -11.90 -4.86 5.17
CA VAL A 136 -10.93 -5.85 4.71
C VAL A 136 -10.11 -6.31 5.91
N ASP A 137 -10.26 -7.56 6.31
CA ASP A 137 -9.46 -8.18 7.36
C ASP A 137 -8.42 -9.09 6.73
N ILE A 138 -7.16 -8.71 6.88
CA ILE A 138 -6.00 -9.46 6.43
C ILE A 138 -5.55 -10.34 7.57
N ARG A 139 -5.68 -11.66 7.41
CA ARG A 139 -5.28 -12.64 8.42
C ARG A 139 -3.94 -13.26 8.05
N THR A 140 -3.04 -13.27 9.00
CA THR A 140 -1.71 -13.87 8.85
C THR A 140 -1.67 -15.25 9.50
N LYS A 141 -0.83 -16.13 8.98
CA LYS A 141 -0.64 -17.48 9.54
C LYS A 141 -0.16 -17.41 10.98
N SER A 142 -0.87 -18.07 11.88
CA SER A 142 -0.54 -18.13 13.30
C SER A 142 0.09 -19.45 13.70
N PHE A 143 -0.42 -20.54 13.17
CA PHE A 143 0.04 -21.90 13.43
C PHE A 143 0.32 -22.59 12.09
N PRO A 144 1.56 -22.54 11.56
CA PRO A 144 1.89 -23.31 10.38
C PRO A 144 1.77 -24.81 10.67
N ASP A 145 1.07 -25.57 9.80
CA ASP A 145 0.87 -27.02 9.99
C ASP A 145 2.18 -27.81 9.95
N LYS A 146 3.20 -27.26 9.31
CA LYS A 146 4.51 -27.88 9.15
C LYS A 146 5.60 -26.80 9.19
N PRO A 147 6.82 -27.16 9.66
CA PRO A 147 7.97 -26.29 9.51
C PRO A 147 8.08 -25.82 8.06
N SER A 148 8.07 -24.53 7.84
CA SER A 148 8.12 -23.96 6.51
C SER A 148 9.18 -22.87 6.43
N PHE A 149 9.92 -22.89 5.32
CA PHE A 149 10.84 -21.83 4.97
C PHE A 149 10.71 -21.54 3.48
N GLY A 150 10.60 -20.29 3.13
CA GLY A 150 10.44 -19.84 1.75
C GLY A 150 11.31 -18.64 1.44
N VAL A 151 11.93 -18.67 0.27
CA VAL A 151 12.64 -17.54 -0.32
C VAL A 151 12.08 -17.31 -1.71
N SER A 152 11.71 -16.09 -2.00
CA SER A 152 11.24 -15.69 -3.32
C SER A 152 12.01 -14.46 -3.79
N VAL A 153 12.54 -14.54 -5.00
CA VAL A 153 13.19 -13.40 -5.68
C VAL A 153 12.46 -13.15 -6.97
N GLY A 154 11.97 -11.93 -7.14
CA GLY A 154 11.29 -11.49 -8.34
C GLY A 154 12.08 -10.42 -9.07
N VAL A 155 12.11 -10.51 -10.40
CA VAL A 155 12.64 -9.49 -11.29
C VAL A 155 11.57 -9.19 -12.34
N GLU A 156 11.20 -7.91 -12.44
CA GLU A 156 10.16 -7.46 -13.38
C GLU A 156 10.77 -6.47 -14.36
N TYR A 157 10.55 -6.71 -15.62
CA TYR A 157 10.93 -5.79 -16.70
C TYR A 157 9.75 -4.89 -17.06
N ASN A 158 9.99 -3.57 -17.06
CA ASN A 158 9.05 -2.57 -17.53
C ASN A 158 9.65 -1.84 -18.72
N SER A 159 9.03 -1.95 -19.89
CA SER A 159 9.54 -1.39 -21.14
C SER A 159 9.70 0.14 -21.14
N GLN A 160 8.96 0.84 -20.28
CA GLN A 160 9.06 2.30 -20.18
C GLN A 160 10.15 2.77 -19.23
N SER A 161 10.48 1.99 -18.19
CA SER A 161 11.43 2.41 -17.16
C SER A 161 12.73 1.63 -17.16
N THR A 162 12.68 0.29 -17.35
CA THR A 162 13.88 -0.55 -17.24
C THR A 162 14.90 -0.25 -18.33
N PHE A 163 16.12 0.11 -17.93
CA PHE A 163 17.21 0.51 -18.82
C PHE A 163 16.90 1.72 -19.71
N ASN A 164 15.90 2.52 -19.34
CA ASN A 164 15.59 3.74 -20.08
C ASN A 164 16.51 4.89 -19.64
N PRO A 165 17.34 5.45 -20.52
CA PRO A 165 18.26 6.53 -20.18
C PRO A 165 17.56 7.88 -19.92
N ASP A 166 16.30 8.03 -20.37
CA ASP A 166 15.50 9.24 -20.20
C ASP A 166 14.72 9.28 -18.88
N PHE A 167 14.91 8.27 -18.01
CA PHE A 167 14.25 8.23 -16.71
C PHE A 167 14.65 9.44 -15.86
N LEU A 168 13.65 10.25 -15.46
CA LEU A 168 13.89 11.50 -14.77
C LEU A 168 14.35 11.29 -13.33
N THR A 169 15.24 12.14 -12.88
CA THR A 169 15.73 12.27 -11.51
C THR A 169 16.24 13.70 -11.28
N TYR A 170 16.81 13.98 -10.13
CA TYR A 170 17.42 15.27 -9.82
C TYR A 170 18.69 15.10 -8.98
N SER A 171 19.39 16.18 -8.71
CA SER A 171 20.62 16.12 -7.89
C SER A 171 20.26 15.82 -6.44
N GLY A 172 20.75 14.71 -5.90
CA GLY A 172 20.37 14.17 -4.58
C GLY A 172 19.07 13.38 -4.59
N GLY A 173 18.48 13.14 -5.78
CA GLY A 173 17.29 12.28 -5.95
C GLY A 173 17.61 10.79 -5.79
N GLY A 174 16.53 10.00 -5.66
CA GLY A 174 16.57 8.56 -5.42
C GLY A 174 16.22 8.21 -3.96
N THR A 175 15.73 6.99 -3.78
CA THR A 175 15.28 6.51 -2.46
C THR A 175 16.40 5.90 -1.62
N GLY A 176 17.59 5.70 -2.17
CA GLY A 176 18.59 4.85 -1.54
C GLY A 176 18.19 3.36 -1.54
N PRO A 177 19.05 2.46 -1.04
CA PRO A 177 18.75 1.02 -1.05
C PRO A 177 17.57 0.63 -0.18
N PHE A 178 17.40 1.25 0.98
CA PHE A 178 16.38 0.93 1.97
C PHE A 178 15.37 2.05 2.23
N GLY A 179 15.32 3.05 1.38
CA GLY A 179 14.36 4.14 1.53
C GLY A 179 14.77 5.23 2.51
N PHE A 180 15.85 5.07 3.24
CA PHE A 180 16.31 6.10 4.16
C PHE A 180 16.86 7.31 3.42
N GLN A 181 16.46 8.47 3.89
CA GLN A 181 16.87 9.74 3.31
C GLN A 181 18.40 9.90 3.38
N ALA A 182 19.00 10.23 2.25
CA ALA A 182 20.40 10.63 2.25
C ALA A 182 20.56 12.01 2.90
N ASN A 183 21.71 12.26 3.58
CA ASN A 183 22.05 13.55 4.18
C ASN A 183 21.95 14.74 3.21
N SER A 184 21.97 14.48 1.90
CA SER A 184 21.80 15.50 0.84
C SER A 184 20.45 16.21 0.85
N ARG A 185 19.45 15.69 1.57
CA ARG A 185 18.11 16.29 1.72
C ARG A 185 17.88 16.90 3.09
N ALA A 186 18.77 16.69 4.03
CA ALA A 186 18.67 17.33 5.33
C ALA A 186 18.79 18.84 5.15
N PHE A 187 17.92 19.57 5.83
CA PHE A 187 18.11 21.03 5.93
C PHE A 187 19.43 21.32 6.62
N PRO A 188 20.21 22.28 6.14
CA PRO A 188 21.41 22.72 6.83
C PRO A 188 21.10 23.12 8.29
N ASP A 189 22.00 22.83 9.21
CA ASP A 189 21.84 23.17 10.63
C ASP A 189 21.59 24.67 10.85
N SER A 190 22.15 25.51 10.01
CA SER A 190 21.92 26.94 9.99
C SER A 190 20.48 27.34 9.65
N VAL A 191 19.73 26.47 8.96
CA VAL A 191 18.30 26.66 8.68
C VAL A 191 17.47 26.13 9.84
N ILE A 192 17.77 24.91 10.29
CA ILE A 192 17.00 24.26 11.37
C ILE A 192 17.11 25.05 12.70
N ASN A 193 18.31 25.51 13.01
CA ASN A 193 18.61 26.16 14.31
C ASN A 193 18.51 27.68 14.26
N ASN A 194 18.02 28.27 13.17
CA ASN A 194 17.89 29.72 13.08
C ASN A 194 16.55 30.18 13.66
N PRO A 195 16.55 30.83 14.87
CA PRO A 195 15.31 31.29 15.49
C PRO A 195 14.60 32.38 14.66
N ALA A 196 15.32 33.08 13.78
CA ALA A 196 14.75 34.09 12.90
C ALA A 196 13.76 33.51 11.89
N LEU A 197 13.99 32.27 11.43
CA LEU A 197 13.09 31.58 10.49
C LEU A 197 11.78 31.13 11.13
N ASN A 198 11.75 30.97 12.44
CA ASN A 198 10.55 30.62 13.21
C ASN A 198 9.79 31.85 13.70
N SER A 199 10.28 33.06 13.42
CA SER A 199 9.61 34.30 13.81
C SER A 199 8.47 34.65 12.87
N ALA A 200 7.46 35.37 13.38
CA ALA A 200 6.35 35.87 12.56
C ALA A 200 6.82 36.83 11.46
N GLN A 201 7.98 37.46 11.64
CA GLN A 201 8.60 38.35 10.63
C GLN A 201 9.15 37.59 9.44
N ALA A 202 9.58 36.32 9.60
CA ALA A 202 10.07 35.51 8.48
C ALA A 202 8.97 35.21 7.43
N SER A 203 7.72 35.20 7.83
CA SER A 203 6.58 34.99 6.95
C SER A 203 6.12 36.25 6.18
N ASN A 204 6.66 37.44 6.56
CA ASN A 204 6.32 38.70 5.93
C ASN A 204 7.56 39.48 5.48
N PRO A 205 8.07 39.20 4.27
CA PRO A 205 9.29 39.85 3.76
C PRO A 205 9.23 41.38 3.69
N THR A 206 8.04 41.97 3.63
CA THR A 206 7.88 43.42 3.58
C THR A 206 8.12 44.09 4.93
N THR A 207 8.03 43.37 6.03
CA THR A 207 8.35 43.89 7.39
C THR A 207 9.85 43.99 7.59
N ILE A 208 10.65 43.22 6.86
CA ILE A 208 12.13 43.21 6.94
C ILE A 208 12.73 44.42 6.20
N LEU A 209 11.96 45.15 5.40
CA LEU A 209 12.41 46.32 4.65
C LEU A 209 12.38 47.61 5.49
N ASN A 210 11.99 47.55 6.75
CA ASN A 210 12.06 48.68 7.68
C ASN A 210 13.45 48.84 8.28
N THR A 211 13.96 49.97 8.17
CA THR A 211 15.27 50.56 8.23
C THR A 211 15.91 50.67 9.61
N ASN A 212 15.62 49.81 10.56
CA ASN A 212 16.38 49.76 11.81
C ASN A 212 17.44 48.64 11.77
N ASP A 213 18.51 48.80 12.53
CA ASP A 213 19.66 47.87 12.57
C ASP A 213 19.27 46.43 12.95
N GLU A 214 18.23 46.26 13.78
CA GLU A 214 17.73 44.94 14.19
C GLU A 214 17.04 44.21 13.04
N ASP A 215 16.25 44.92 12.25
CA ASP A 215 15.58 44.33 11.06
C ASP A 215 16.59 43.96 9.96
N VAL A 216 17.66 44.75 9.80
CA VAL A 216 18.74 44.44 8.88
C VAL A 216 19.47 43.17 9.31
N ALA A 217 19.82 43.05 10.59
CA ALA A 217 20.48 41.85 11.13
C ALA A 217 19.62 40.60 11.01
N LEU A 218 18.30 40.73 11.21
CA LEU A 218 17.33 39.66 11.04
C LEU A 218 17.27 39.21 9.56
N ALA A 219 17.18 40.16 8.62
CA ALA A 219 17.17 39.89 7.20
C ALA A 219 18.47 39.24 6.70
N GLU A 220 19.60 39.66 7.20
CA GLU A 220 20.91 39.04 6.91
C GLU A 220 20.99 37.61 7.42
N SER A 221 20.52 37.35 8.64
CA SER A 221 20.46 36.01 9.24
C SER A 221 19.60 35.04 8.42
N ILE A 222 18.38 35.49 8.04
CA ILE A 222 17.45 34.72 7.21
C ILE A 222 18.09 34.43 5.83
N THR A 223 18.59 35.49 5.19
CA THR A 223 19.20 35.38 3.84
C THR A 223 20.44 34.49 3.86
N GLY A 224 21.26 34.60 4.90
CA GLY A 224 22.44 33.77 5.08
C GLY A 224 22.10 32.29 5.19
N SER A 225 21.06 31.96 5.95
CA SER A 225 20.56 30.59 6.09
C SER A 225 19.95 30.07 4.78
N MET A 226 19.11 30.87 4.12
CA MET A 226 18.47 30.48 2.85
C MET A 226 19.46 30.27 1.69
N ARG A 227 20.58 31.00 1.66
CA ARG A 227 21.66 30.80 0.68
C ARG A 227 22.38 29.45 0.81
N GLN A 228 22.25 28.76 1.94
CA GLN A 228 22.79 27.43 2.12
C GLN A 228 21.89 26.33 1.55
N LEU A 229 20.65 26.63 1.22
CA LEU A 229 19.78 25.71 0.50
C LEU A 229 20.30 25.57 -0.93
N SER A 230 20.31 24.34 -1.44
CA SER A 230 20.70 24.09 -2.82
C SER A 230 19.70 24.74 -3.80
N PRO A 231 20.13 25.65 -4.68
CA PRO A 231 19.25 26.28 -5.66
C PRO A 231 19.04 25.40 -6.90
N VAL A 232 19.59 24.19 -6.92
CA VAL A 232 19.54 23.31 -8.09
C VAL A 232 18.16 22.69 -8.21
N MET A 233 17.34 23.26 -9.10
CA MET A 233 15.97 22.80 -9.41
C MET A 233 15.90 22.11 -10.79
N ALA A 234 17.04 21.76 -11.36
CA ALA A 234 17.11 21.12 -12.67
C ALA A 234 16.98 19.60 -12.55
N LEU A 235 16.10 19.04 -13.36
CA LEU A 235 15.99 17.60 -13.53
C LEU A 235 17.23 17.06 -14.27
N LYS A 236 17.56 15.83 -13.97
CA LYS A 236 18.59 15.01 -14.60
C LYS A 236 17.94 13.71 -15.09
N THR A 237 18.71 12.93 -15.81
CA THR A 237 18.31 11.59 -16.21
C THR A 237 19.24 10.55 -15.58
N LYS A 238 18.70 9.34 -15.38
CA LYS A 238 19.45 8.16 -14.96
C LYS A 238 18.92 6.93 -15.71
N THR A 239 19.68 5.86 -15.73
CA THR A 239 19.24 4.57 -16.28
C THR A 239 18.93 3.62 -15.14
N PRO A 240 17.65 3.38 -14.79
CA PRO A 240 17.29 2.46 -13.74
C PRO A 240 17.45 1.00 -14.16
N GLY A 241 17.70 0.13 -13.18
CA GLY A 241 17.65 -1.31 -13.36
C GLY A 241 16.20 -1.85 -13.45
N PRO A 242 16.03 -3.16 -13.52
CA PRO A 242 14.71 -3.78 -13.44
C PRO A 242 14.10 -3.60 -12.05
N ASN A 243 12.77 -3.73 -11.96
CA ASN A 243 12.09 -3.83 -10.69
C ASN A 243 12.50 -5.12 -9.99
N THR A 244 12.74 -5.06 -8.69
CA THR A 244 13.19 -6.21 -7.91
C THR A 244 12.35 -6.41 -6.67
N SER A 245 12.15 -7.66 -6.29
CA SER A 245 11.50 -8.02 -5.03
C SER A 245 12.22 -9.22 -4.40
N VAL A 246 12.30 -9.21 -3.07
CA VAL A 246 12.84 -10.31 -2.27
C VAL A 246 11.88 -10.56 -1.14
N ASN A 247 11.43 -11.79 -0.97
CA ASN A 247 10.61 -12.19 0.15
C ASN A 247 11.28 -13.37 0.84
N LEU A 248 11.39 -13.29 2.17
CA LEU A 248 11.85 -14.34 3.06
C LEU A 248 10.71 -14.63 4.02
N GLN A 249 10.45 -15.89 4.29
CA GLN A 249 9.44 -16.29 5.28
C GLN A 249 9.81 -17.62 5.92
N GLY A 250 9.36 -17.80 7.13
CA GLY A 250 9.52 -19.05 7.83
C GLY A 250 8.63 -19.13 9.05
N GLY A 251 8.23 -20.31 9.40
CA GLY A 251 7.41 -20.56 10.58
C GLY A 251 7.38 -22.02 10.94
N ASP A 252 7.06 -22.25 12.20
CA ASP A 252 6.94 -23.58 12.78
C ASP A 252 5.92 -23.57 13.92
N THR A 253 5.35 -24.72 14.18
CA THR A 253 4.48 -24.97 15.32
C THR A 253 5.04 -26.11 16.14
N VAL A 254 5.31 -25.83 17.41
CA VAL A 254 5.82 -26.80 18.38
C VAL A 254 4.67 -27.28 19.24
N ASP A 255 4.44 -28.57 19.25
CA ASP A 255 3.50 -29.23 20.17
C ASP A 255 4.16 -29.37 21.54
N LEU A 256 3.53 -28.79 22.58
CA LEU A 256 4.05 -28.81 23.95
C LEU A 256 3.43 -29.93 24.76
N GLY A 257 2.51 -30.70 24.16
CA GLY A 257 1.80 -31.82 24.79
C GLY A 257 0.44 -31.42 25.33
N GLY A 258 -0.51 -32.35 25.35
CA GLY A 258 -1.92 -32.05 25.57
C GLY A 258 -2.50 -31.29 24.40
N ASP A 259 -3.32 -30.27 24.66
CA ASP A 259 -3.86 -29.36 23.62
C ASP A 259 -3.02 -28.10 23.44
N GLN A 260 -1.79 -28.08 24.04
CA GLN A 260 -0.95 -26.90 24.06
C GLN A 260 -0.02 -26.85 22.83
N LYS A 261 -0.03 -25.72 22.11
CA LYS A 261 0.81 -25.47 20.94
C LYS A 261 1.44 -24.08 20.98
N LEU A 262 2.67 -23.99 20.52
CA LEU A 262 3.38 -22.74 20.31
C LEU A 262 3.67 -22.57 18.81
N GLY A 263 3.04 -21.60 18.19
CA GLY A 263 3.27 -21.23 16.80
C GLY A 263 4.18 -20.02 16.69
N SER A 264 5.06 -20.03 15.71
CA SER A 264 5.86 -18.88 15.33
C SER A 264 5.88 -18.72 13.82
N PHE A 265 5.74 -17.50 13.36
CA PHE A 265 5.83 -17.19 11.94
C PHE A 265 6.51 -15.83 11.75
N GLY A 266 7.50 -15.80 10.87
CA GLY A 266 8.23 -14.58 10.52
C GLY A 266 8.31 -14.39 9.01
N ALA A 267 8.24 -13.15 8.57
CA ALA A 267 8.41 -12.79 7.17
C ALA A 267 9.14 -11.47 7.03
N PHE A 268 9.91 -11.34 5.97
CA PHE A 268 10.55 -10.12 5.53
C PHE A 268 10.31 -9.93 4.03
N SER A 269 9.96 -8.73 3.63
CA SER A 269 9.80 -8.37 2.23
C SER A 269 10.58 -7.12 1.88
N TYR A 270 11.14 -7.10 0.69
CA TYR A 270 11.79 -5.95 0.08
C TYR A 270 11.32 -5.83 -1.36
N LYS A 271 10.97 -4.61 -1.78
CA LYS A 271 10.53 -4.33 -3.15
C LYS A 271 11.09 -2.99 -3.59
N ARG A 272 11.67 -2.96 -4.79
CA ARG A 272 12.09 -1.74 -5.46
C ARG A 272 11.45 -1.65 -6.82
N LYS A 273 10.82 -0.53 -7.11
CA LYS A 273 10.05 -0.32 -8.34
C LYS A 273 10.42 1.00 -8.98
N TYR A 274 10.55 0.97 -10.30
CA TYR A 274 10.71 2.15 -11.14
C TYR A 274 9.53 2.24 -12.09
N ALA A 275 8.89 3.38 -12.14
CA ALA A 275 7.80 3.67 -13.07
C ALA A 275 8.13 4.97 -13.82
N TYR A 276 8.01 4.95 -15.14
CA TYR A 276 8.20 6.11 -15.99
C TYR A 276 7.04 6.27 -16.95
N GLN A 277 6.50 7.46 -16.99
CA GLN A 277 5.42 7.87 -17.87
C GLN A 277 5.95 9.00 -18.76
N PRO A 278 6.42 8.71 -19.96
CA PRO A 278 7.14 9.68 -20.80
C PRO A 278 6.22 10.68 -21.52
N ASN A 279 4.95 10.35 -21.71
CA ASN A 279 4.04 11.13 -22.56
C ASN A 279 2.63 11.06 -21.98
N THR A 280 2.41 11.70 -20.86
CA THR A 280 1.07 11.84 -20.28
C THR A 280 0.53 13.21 -20.67
N GLN A 281 -0.65 13.25 -21.28
CA GLN A 281 -1.32 14.50 -21.59
C GLN A 281 -2.27 14.85 -20.45
N ARG A 282 -2.18 16.09 -19.98
CA ARG A 282 -3.08 16.67 -19.00
C ARG A 282 -3.73 17.90 -19.60
N ALA A 283 -5.00 17.80 -20.00
CA ALA A 283 -5.75 18.89 -20.60
C ALA A 283 -6.92 19.31 -19.71
N ASN A 284 -7.11 20.62 -19.56
CA ASN A 284 -8.27 21.21 -18.93
C ASN A 284 -9.08 21.96 -19.99
N TYR A 285 -10.39 21.72 -19.97
CA TYR A 285 -11.33 22.35 -20.88
C TYR A 285 -12.32 23.20 -20.09
N GLU A 286 -12.59 24.38 -20.60
CA GLU A 286 -13.64 25.26 -20.09
C GLU A 286 -14.81 25.38 -21.10
N LEU A 287 -16.02 25.51 -20.57
CA LEU A 287 -17.20 25.75 -21.39
C LEU A 287 -17.28 27.23 -21.73
N VAL A 288 -17.04 27.56 -22.97
CA VAL A 288 -17.13 28.95 -23.46
C VAL A 288 -18.37 29.10 -24.31
N ASN A 289 -19.21 30.07 -23.96
CA ASN A 289 -20.38 30.44 -24.76
C ASN A 289 -19.98 31.51 -25.80
N ALA A 290 -19.74 31.10 -27.03
CA ALA A 290 -19.45 31.97 -28.14
C ALA A 290 -20.63 31.94 -29.15
N GLY A 291 -21.26 33.07 -29.39
CA GLY A 291 -22.35 33.17 -30.37
C GLY A 291 -23.62 32.38 -30.04
N GLY A 292 -23.88 32.10 -28.75
CA GLY A 292 -25.06 31.35 -28.29
C GLY A 292 -24.91 29.81 -28.36
N GLN A 293 -23.73 29.34 -28.72
CA GLN A 293 -23.39 27.89 -28.63
C GLN A 293 -22.37 27.67 -27.56
N ALA A 294 -22.60 26.64 -26.75
CA ALA A 294 -21.65 26.16 -25.73
C ALA A 294 -20.60 25.27 -26.40
N ASN A 295 -19.35 25.73 -26.39
CA ASN A 295 -18.20 24.95 -26.90
C ASN A 295 -17.20 24.71 -25.80
N LEU A 296 -16.59 23.51 -25.78
CA LEU A 296 -15.46 23.22 -24.93
C LEU A 296 -14.20 23.84 -25.56
N GLN A 297 -13.59 24.77 -24.84
CA GLN A 297 -12.31 25.37 -25.22
C GLN A 297 -11.22 24.79 -24.30
N GLU A 298 -10.16 24.33 -24.92
CA GLU A 298 -8.97 23.87 -24.21
C GLU A 298 -8.24 25.07 -23.60
N VAL A 299 -8.08 25.07 -22.28
CA VAL A 299 -7.41 26.13 -21.52
C VAL A 299 -5.98 25.78 -21.24
N LEU A 300 -5.76 24.53 -20.84
CA LEU A 300 -4.44 24.00 -20.51
C LEU A 300 -4.25 22.65 -21.19
N ASP A 301 -3.08 22.45 -21.78
CA ASP A 301 -2.63 21.19 -22.35
C ASP A 301 -1.14 21.00 -22.04
N PHE A 302 -0.85 20.17 -21.03
CA PHE A 302 0.51 19.85 -20.63
C PHE A 302 0.91 18.47 -21.13
N ASN A 303 2.09 18.41 -21.72
CA ASN A 303 2.82 17.18 -21.87
C ASN A 303 3.61 16.92 -20.61
N ASP A 304 3.32 15.80 -19.98
CA ASP A 304 3.81 15.44 -18.66
C ASP A 304 4.76 14.24 -18.76
N ARG A 305 5.94 14.35 -18.16
CA ARG A 305 6.91 13.27 -18.02
C ARG A 305 7.15 13.04 -16.54
N LYS A 306 6.68 11.90 -16.05
CA LYS A 306 6.74 11.56 -14.64
C LYS A 306 7.56 10.30 -14.42
N ALA A 307 8.55 10.40 -13.56
CA ALA A 307 9.34 9.27 -13.08
C ALA A 307 9.13 9.10 -11.59
N THR A 308 8.93 7.85 -11.16
CA THR A 308 8.76 7.49 -9.76
C THR A 308 9.66 6.32 -9.43
N GLU A 309 10.40 6.44 -8.34
CA GLU A 309 11.18 5.38 -7.72
C GLU A 309 10.58 5.07 -6.35
N ASP A 310 10.15 3.84 -6.15
CA ASP A 310 9.58 3.36 -4.89
C ASP A 310 10.49 2.28 -4.30
N VAL A 311 10.75 2.38 -3.01
CA VAL A 311 11.32 1.33 -2.19
C VAL A 311 10.37 1.05 -1.05
N LEU A 312 10.07 -0.22 -0.85
CA LEU A 312 9.22 -0.70 0.23
C LEU A 312 9.88 -1.93 0.84
N TRP A 313 10.03 -1.95 2.15
CA TRP A 313 10.47 -3.13 2.86
C TRP A 313 9.83 -3.20 4.24
N GLY A 314 9.75 -4.40 4.78
CA GLY A 314 9.15 -4.59 6.08
C GLY A 314 9.29 -6.01 6.59
N GLY A 315 8.94 -6.18 7.86
CA GLY A 315 8.96 -7.45 8.54
C GLY A 315 7.69 -7.68 9.35
N LEU A 316 7.24 -8.91 9.36
CA LEU A 316 6.16 -9.42 10.19
C LEU A 316 6.71 -10.51 11.10
N LEU A 317 6.38 -10.45 12.39
CA LEU A 317 6.61 -11.51 13.35
C LEU A 317 5.29 -11.81 14.06
N ASN A 318 4.88 -13.05 14.03
CA ASN A 318 3.73 -13.58 14.74
C ASN A 318 4.19 -14.65 15.71
N LEU A 319 3.80 -14.54 16.97
CA LEU A 319 3.99 -15.53 18.01
C LEU A 319 2.61 -15.84 18.58
N ALA A 320 2.21 -17.12 18.52
CA ALA A 320 0.91 -17.56 18.99
C ALA A 320 1.08 -18.74 19.96
N TYR A 321 0.31 -18.71 21.04
CA TYR A 321 0.22 -19.80 22.01
C TYR A 321 -1.23 -20.23 22.13
N GLN A 322 -1.47 -21.51 21.97
CA GLN A 322 -2.73 -22.15 22.28
C GLN A 322 -2.57 -22.92 23.57
N GLY A 323 -3.39 -22.60 24.57
CA GLY A 323 -3.42 -23.27 25.85
C GLY A 323 -4.56 -24.28 25.95
N ASP A 324 -4.68 -24.93 27.10
CA ASP A 324 -5.82 -25.77 27.42
C ASP A 324 -7.12 -24.93 27.39
N LEU A 325 -8.27 -25.54 27.12
CA LEU A 325 -9.59 -24.90 27.14
C LEU A 325 -9.83 -23.86 26.03
N ASP A 326 -9.31 -24.08 24.83
CA ASP A 326 -9.51 -23.20 23.65
C ASP A 326 -9.03 -21.75 23.81
N HIS A 327 -8.17 -21.49 24.81
CA HIS A 327 -7.56 -20.16 24.96
C HIS A 327 -6.39 -20.00 24.02
N GLN A 328 -6.48 -18.98 23.17
CA GLN A 328 -5.40 -18.61 22.25
C GLN A 328 -4.90 -17.20 22.55
N PHE A 329 -3.59 -17.03 22.62
CA PHE A 329 -2.91 -15.75 22.72
C PHE A 329 -2.02 -15.57 21.50
N ALA A 330 -2.08 -14.42 20.88
CA ALA A 330 -1.21 -14.09 19.75
C ALA A 330 -0.63 -12.68 19.89
N VAL A 331 0.65 -12.55 19.57
CA VAL A 331 1.34 -11.26 19.47
C VAL A 331 1.82 -11.09 18.04
N ASN A 332 1.35 -10.04 17.41
CA ASN A 332 1.72 -9.68 16.04
C ASN A 332 2.57 -8.42 16.07
N PHE A 333 3.76 -8.48 15.52
CA PHE A 333 4.62 -7.33 15.31
C PHE A 333 4.78 -7.10 13.81
N LEU A 334 4.43 -5.90 13.36
CA LEU A 334 4.59 -5.45 11.98
C LEU A 334 5.46 -4.20 11.96
N PHE A 335 6.48 -4.20 11.13
CA PHE A 335 7.28 -3.04 10.80
C PHE A 335 7.36 -2.90 9.29
N ASN A 336 7.24 -1.68 8.80
CA ASN A 336 7.44 -1.38 7.38
C ASN A 336 8.02 0.02 7.21
N GLU A 337 8.73 0.19 6.11
CA GLU A 337 9.34 1.44 5.67
C GLU A 337 9.07 1.59 4.18
N GLN A 338 8.54 2.74 3.79
CA GLN A 338 8.29 3.09 2.39
C GLN A 338 8.94 4.43 2.06
N ALA A 339 9.68 4.48 0.98
CA ALA A 339 10.17 5.72 0.40
C ALA A 339 9.76 5.82 -1.06
N THR A 340 9.29 6.99 -1.44
CA THR A 340 8.90 7.32 -2.81
C THR A 340 9.61 8.59 -3.24
N ASP A 341 10.31 8.53 -4.37
CA ASP A 341 10.92 9.68 -5.02
C ASP A 341 10.25 9.93 -6.36
N THR A 342 9.71 11.13 -6.56
CA THR A 342 9.00 11.53 -7.77
C THR A 342 9.68 12.71 -8.42
N SER A 343 9.92 12.60 -9.72
CA SER A 343 10.37 13.68 -10.60
C SER A 343 9.33 13.88 -11.69
N ASP A 344 8.75 15.06 -11.76
CA ASP A 344 7.68 15.39 -12.68
C ASP A 344 8.06 16.65 -13.46
N PHE A 345 7.95 16.58 -14.79
CA PHE A 345 8.23 17.67 -15.71
C PHE A 345 7.04 17.88 -16.62
N GLN A 346 6.40 19.02 -16.48
CA GLN A 346 5.24 19.43 -17.25
C GLN A 346 5.62 20.58 -18.20
N PHE A 347 5.30 20.42 -19.44
CA PHE A 347 5.59 21.42 -20.47
C PHE A 347 4.34 21.69 -21.30
N GLN A 348 4.03 22.98 -21.46
CA GLN A 348 3.00 23.47 -22.36
C GLN A 348 3.61 24.45 -23.34
N ASP A 349 3.36 24.27 -24.63
CA ASP A 349 3.71 25.19 -25.68
C ASP A 349 2.44 25.68 -26.39
N LYS A 350 2.02 26.90 -26.08
CA LYS A 350 0.91 27.58 -26.76
C LYS A 350 1.43 28.83 -27.47
N GLY A 351 2.20 28.63 -28.53
CA GLY A 351 2.68 29.73 -29.38
C GLY A 351 3.60 30.69 -28.62
N ALA A 352 3.08 31.88 -28.25
CA ALA A 352 3.89 32.90 -27.56
C ALA A 352 4.07 32.65 -26.07
N GLU A 353 3.32 31.73 -25.48
CA GLU A 353 3.36 31.42 -24.05
C GLU A 353 3.87 30.00 -23.85
N GLN A 354 5.06 29.87 -23.23
CA GLN A 354 5.62 28.60 -22.81
C GLN A 354 5.55 28.51 -21.28
N LEU A 355 4.87 27.50 -20.79
CA LEU A 355 4.78 27.22 -19.36
C LEU A 355 5.53 25.92 -19.05
N GLN A 356 6.38 25.97 -18.05
CA GLN A 356 7.17 24.82 -17.59
C GLN A 356 7.03 24.71 -16.08
N TYR A 357 6.66 23.53 -15.62
CA TYR A 357 6.64 23.19 -14.19
C TYR A 357 7.55 21.99 -13.94
N THR A 358 8.27 22.08 -12.85
CA THR A 358 9.14 20.98 -12.38
C THR A 358 8.78 20.67 -10.93
N THR A 359 8.41 19.45 -10.66
CA THR A 359 8.14 18.97 -9.31
C THR A 359 9.13 17.88 -8.94
N MET A 360 9.78 18.04 -7.79
CA MET A 360 10.67 17.07 -7.19
C MET A 360 10.14 16.79 -5.79
N GLN A 361 9.71 15.58 -5.54
CA GLN A 361 9.10 15.21 -4.27
C GLN A 361 9.70 13.91 -3.75
N TYR A 362 10.04 13.91 -2.47
CA TYR A 362 10.42 12.72 -1.73
C TYR A 362 9.50 12.55 -0.53
N GLY A 363 9.05 11.34 -0.31
CA GLY A 363 8.30 10.94 0.86
C GLY A 363 8.92 9.69 1.48
N GLU A 364 9.08 9.68 2.79
CA GLU A 364 9.55 8.57 3.62
C GLU A 364 8.50 8.32 4.70
N ARG A 365 8.13 7.06 4.95
CA ARG A 365 7.01 6.70 5.82
C ARG A 365 7.20 5.34 6.46
#